data_0baa7b856a104f21ab849b2e04c505c2
#
_entry.id   0baa7b856a104f21ab849b2e04c505c2
#
_cell.length_a   1.000
_cell.length_b   1.000
_cell.length_c   1.000
_cell.angle_alpha   90.00
_cell.angle_beta   90.00
_cell.angle_gamma   90.00
#
_symmetry.space_group_name_H-M   'P 1'
#
loop_
_entity.id
_entity.type
_entity.pdbx_description
1 polymer ?
#
loop_
_entity_poly.entity_id
_entity_poly.type
_entity_poly.pdbx_seq_one_letter_code
_entity_poly.pdbx_strand_id
1 'polypeptide(L)'
;LMASDPTSDALMRTTTAVTMVSGGVKSNVLPQEAWAVVNFRIMPGDTVGSIIDHVRGVVGTDIEIAVYGDHHSDPSPFSSTSSDGWDVMVRSVQETFPDAAVAPWILTAATDSRYLMPFAGDVYGFAPFTVTPDYAGIHGTDEAVRVIDAEGAVSFFCRLIRNAQPGATA
;
A
#
# COMPACT_ATOMS: atom_id res chain seq x y z
N LEU A 1 8.38 -14.94 -14.29
CA LEU A 1 9.44 -14.32 -13.45
C LEU A 1 8.85 -13.50 -12.28
N MET A 2 7.83 -12.65 -12.48
CA MET A 2 7.23 -11.88 -11.37
C MET A 2 6.42 -12.76 -10.40
N ALA A 3 5.69 -13.75 -10.88
CA ALA A 3 4.89 -14.64 -10.04
C ALA A 3 5.70 -15.64 -9.18
N SER A 4 7.02 -15.74 -9.37
CA SER A 4 7.89 -16.58 -8.54
C SER A 4 8.46 -15.88 -7.32
N ASP A 5 8.35 -14.57 -7.23
CA ASP A 5 8.72 -13.77 -6.07
C ASP A 5 7.44 -13.32 -5.34
N PRO A 6 7.27 -13.67 -4.04
CA PRO A 6 6.05 -13.35 -3.30
C PRO A 6 5.70 -11.86 -3.26
N THR A 7 6.70 -10.98 -3.23
CA THR A 7 6.50 -9.54 -3.21
C THR A 7 5.95 -9.04 -4.54
N SER A 8 6.56 -9.49 -5.65
CA SER A 8 6.11 -9.15 -6.99
C SER A 8 4.74 -9.77 -7.32
N ASP A 9 4.45 -10.97 -6.82
CA ASP A 9 3.15 -11.63 -6.98
C ASP A 9 2.04 -10.83 -6.26
N ALA A 10 2.31 -10.31 -5.06
CA ALA A 10 1.39 -9.48 -4.29
C ALA A 10 1.05 -8.14 -4.98
N LEU A 11 1.90 -7.66 -5.91
CA LEU A 11 1.65 -6.46 -6.72
C LEU A 11 0.71 -6.70 -7.91
N MET A 12 0.40 -7.95 -8.23
CA MET A 12 -0.35 -8.30 -9.44
C MET A 12 -1.78 -8.76 -9.16
N ARG A 13 -2.17 -8.91 -7.90
CA ARG A 13 -3.49 -9.45 -7.54
C ARG A 13 -3.92 -9.08 -6.13
N THR A 14 -5.21 -9.14 -5.88
CA THR A 14 -5.74 -9.14 -4.52
C THR A 14 -5.22 -10.36 -3.76
N THR A 15 -4.63 -10.14 -2.57
CA THR A 15 -4.10 -11.21 -1.74
C THR A 15 -5.03 -11.51 -0.58
N THR A 16 -5.00 -12.76 -0.11
CA THR A 16 -5.89 -13.30 0.94
C THR A 16 -5.05 -13.94 2.04
N ALA A 17 -5.37 -13.62 3.30
CA ALA A 17 -4.74 -14.23 4.47
C ALA A 17 -5.78 -14.51 5.55
N VAL A 18 -5.88 -15.76 6.01
CA VAL A 18 -6.63 -16.12 7.20
C VAL A 18 -5.81 -15.74 8.42
N THR A 19 -6.28 -14.77 9.20
CA THR A 19 -5.51 -14.19 10.31
C THR A 19 -5.97 -14.66 11.68
N MET A 20 -7.24 -15.03 11.80
CA MET A 20 -7.80 -15.55 13.04
C MET A 20 -8.77 -16.68 12.74
N VAL A 21 -8.82 -17.67 13.62
CA VAL A 21 -9.80 -18.76 13.57
C VAL A 21 -10.23 -19.09 15.00
N SER A 22 -11.52 -19.32 15.21
CA SER A 22 -12.04 -19.78 16.50
C SER A 22 -13.18 -20.78 16.30
N GLY A 23 -13.31 -21.72 17.23
CA GLY A 23 -14.38 -22.69 17.26
C GLY A 23 -14.15 -23.74 18.36
N GLY A 24 -15.23 -24.13 19.05
CA GLY A 24 -15.20 -25.12 20.11
C GLY A 24 -14.61 -24.61 21.42
N VAL A 25 -15.10 -25.21 22.53
CA VAL A 25 -14.67 -24.87 23.89
C VAL A 25 -14.15 -26.09 24.66
N LYS A 26 -14.40 -27.31 24.15
CA LYS A 26 -13.97 -28.58 24.73
C LYS A 26 -13.70 -29.62 23.64
N SER A 27 -12.76 -30.51 23.88
CA SER A 27 -12.34 -31.56 22.94
C SER A 27 -13.40 -32.59 22.60
N ASN A 28 -14.41 -32.74 23.43
CA ASN A 28 -15.49 -33.76 23.30
C ASN A 28 -16.88 -33.15 23.06
N VAL A 29 -16.94 -31.86 22.68
CA VAL A 29 -18.19 -31.15 22.39
C VAL A 29 -18.08 -30.49 21.02
N LEU A 30 -19.08 -30.78 20.16
CA LEU A 30 -19.16 -30.09 18.86
C LEU A 30 -19.47 -28.61 19.06
N PRO A 31 -18.75 -27.72 18.41
CA PRO A 31 -19.01 -26.28 18.49
C PRO A 31 -20.37 -25.95 17.87
N GLN A 32 -21.08 -25.04 18.50
CA GLN A 32 -22.31 -24.47 17.93
C GLN A 32 -21.99 -23.34 16.94
N GLU A 33 -20.81 -22.74 17.09
CA GLU A 33 -20.34 -21.64 16.29
C GLU A 33 -18.84 -21.80 16.00
N ALA A 34 -18.44 -21.46 14.80
CA ALA A 34 -17.05 -21.31 14.40
C ALA A 34 -16.93 -20.13 13.44
N TRP A 35 -15.83 -19.39 13.55
CA TRP A 35 -15.59 -18.26 12.67
C TRP A 35 -14.10 -18.13 12.29
N ALA A 36 -13.87 -17.44 11.20
CA ALA A 36 -12.54 -17.05 10.76
C ALA A 36 -12.54 -15.57 10.34
N VAL A 37 -11.47 -14.87 10.64
CA VAL A 37 -11.20 -13.54 10.07
C VAL A 37 -10.21 -13.68 8.93
N VAL A 38 -10.61 -13.15 7.79
CA VAL A 38 -9.81 -13.18 6.57
C VAL A 38 -9.48 -11.77 6.17
N ASN A 39 -8.18 -11.45 6.07
CA ASN A 39 -7.68 -10.16 5.61
C ASN A 39 -7.42 -10.22 4.11
N PHE A 40 -7.85 -9.17 3.41
CA PHE A 40 -7.62 -8.98 1.97
C PHE A 40 -6.81 -7.70 1.75
N ARG A 41 -5.78 -7.79 0.93
CA ARG A 41 -5.13 -6.63 0.32
C ARG A 41 -5.70 -6.46 -1.08
N ILE A 42 -6.62 -5.52 -1.20
CA ILE A 42 -7.43 -5.37 -2.42
C ILE A 42 -6.63 -4.62 -3.48
N MET A 43 -6.48 -5.25 -4.64
CA MET A 43 -5.82 -4.65 -5.81
C MET A 43 -6.72 -3.55 -6.39
N PRO A 44 -6.17 -2.40 -6.83
CA PRO A 44 -6.94 -1.44 -7.62
C PRO A 44 -7.62 -2.08 -8.83
N GLY A 45 -8.94 -1.87 -8.94
CA GLY A 45 -9.82 -2.56 -9.90
C GLY A 45 -10.81 -3.52 -9.22
N ASP A 46 -10.44 -4.07 -8.06
CA ASP A 46 -11.36 -4.78 -7.18
C ASP A 46 -11.97 -3.81 -6.13
N THR A 47 -13.04 -4.25 -5.48
CA THR A 47 -13.72 -3.51 -4.41
C THR A 47 -14.01 -4.42 -3.22
N VAL A 48 -14.33 -3.85 -2.05
CA VAL A 48 -14.83 -4.61 -0.91
C VAL A 48 -16.06 -5.46 -1.32
N GLY A 49 -16.95 -4.88 -2.13
CA GLY A 49 -18.13 -5.60 -2.65
C GLY A 49 -17.76 -6.80 -3.50
N SER A 50 -16.84 -6.66 -4.46
CA SER A 50 -16.40 -7.76 -5.32
C SER A 50 -15.71 -8.88 -4.53
N ILE A 51 -14.97 -8.53 -3.46
CA ILE A 51 -14.36 -9.52 -2.57
C ILE A 51 -15.41 -10.30 -1.79
N ILE A 52 -16.42 -9.62 -1.24
CA ILE A 52 -17.54 -10.28 -0.54
C ILE A 52 -18.24 -11.25 -1.48
N ASP A 53 -18.51 -10.86 -2.72
CA ASP A 53 -19.16 -11.72 -3.72
C ASP A 53 -18.28 -12.91 -4.11
N HIS A 54 -16.98 -12.69 -4.25
CA HIS A 54 -16.01 -13.77 -4.46
C HIS A 54 -16.02 -14.77 -3.30
N VAL A 55 -15.91 -14.29 -2.07
CA VAL A 55 -15.94 -15.15 -0.87
C VAL A 55 -17.24 -15.95 -0.81
N ARG A 56 -18.39 -15.29 -1.06
CA ARG A 56 -19.70 -15.96 -1.10
C ARG A 56 -19.75 -17.08 -2.15
N GLY A 57 -19.14 -16.83 -3.31
CA GLY A 57 -19.00 -17.84 -4.35
C GLY A 57 -18.16 -19.05 -3.95
N VAL A 58 -17.17 -18.85 -3.09
CA VAL A 58 -16.27 -19.90 -2.61
C VAL A 58 -16.88 -20.70 -1.46
N VAL A 59 -17.44 -20.01 -0.44
CA VAL A 59 -17.92 -20.67 0.80
C VAL A 59 -19.40 -21.10 0.72
N GLY A 60 -20.13 -20.63 -0.27
CA GLY A 60 -21.56 -20.94 -0.45
C GLY A 60 -22.48 -20.07 0.42
N THR A 61 -23.77 -20.46 0.47
CA THR A 61 -24.82 -19.67 1.13
C THR A 61 -25.03 -20.01 2.60
N ASP A 62 -24.46 -21.11 3.08
CA ASP A 62 -24.67 -21.63 4.44
C ASP A 62 -23.75 -20.97 5.47
N ILE A 63 -22.82 -20.14 5.02
CA ILE A 63 -21.87 -19.40 5.85
C ILE A 63 -22.22 -17.92 5.82
N GLU A 64 -22.41 -17.34 6.99
CA GLU A 64 -22.60 -15.89 7.14
C GLU A 64 -21.28 -15.17 6.87
N ILE A 65 -21.33 -14.11 6.05
CA ILE A 65 -20.20 -13.27 5.73
C ILE A 65 -20.50 -11.85 6.19
N ALA A 66 -19.64 -11.33 7.05
CA ALA A 66 -19.71 -9.97 7.55
C ALA A 66 -18.35 -9.27 7.46
N VAL A 67 -18.37 -7.97 7.30
CA VAL A 67 -17.15 -7.15 7.40
C VAL A 67 -16.73 -7.06 8.86
N TYR A 68 -15.48 -7.37 9.15
CA TYR A 68 -14.94 -7.38 10.50
C TYR A 68 -14.28 -6.04 10.84
N GLY A 69 -14.81 -5.35 11.87
CA GLY A 69 -14.28 -4.07 12.34
C GLY A 69 -14.55 -2.90 11.39
N ASP A 70 -13.96 -1.74 11.72
CA ASP A 70 -14.20 -0.47 11.01
C ASP A 70 -13.11 -0.12 9.99
N HIS A 71 -12.11 -1.00 9.80
CA HIS A 71 -10.93 -0.74 8.96
C HIS A 71 -11.04 -1.38 7.58
N HIS A 72 -12.15 -1.12 6.89
CA HIS A 72 -12.34 -1.56 5.52
C HIS A 72 -12.49 -0.36 4.58
N SER A 73 -11.89 -0.45 3.42
CA SER A 73 -12.01 0.56 2.37
C SER A 73 -11.69 -0.07 1.02
N ASP A 74 -12.29 0.48 -0.02
CA ASP A 74 -11.81 0.23 -1.37
C ASP A 74 -10.37 0.75 -1.53
N PRO A 75 -9.59 0.18 -2.45
CA PRO A 75 -8.26 0.68 -2.74
C PRO A 75 -8.31 2.12 -3.26
N SER A 76 -7.26 2.89 -2.97
CA SER A 76 -7.13 4.22 -3.53
C SER A 76 -7.04 4.15 -5.07
N PRO A 77 -7.63 5.10 -5.81
CA PRO A 77 -7.46 5.16 -7.25
C PRO A 77 -5.99 5.41 -7.62
N PHE A 78 -5.61 5.03 -8.84
CA PHE A 78 -4.30 5.36 -9.36
C PHE A 78 -4.17 6.86 -9.59
N SER A 79 -3.07 7.43 -9.13
CA SER A 79 -2.68 8.80 -9.49
C SER A 79 -2.11 8.84 -10.91
N SER A 80 -2.32 9.93 -11.61
CA SER A 80 -1.85 10.12 -12.99
C SER A 80 -0.33 10.20 -13.06
N THR A 81 0.26 9.60 -14.09
CA THR A 81 1.69 9.78 -14.43
C THR A 81 1.89 10.81 -15.53
N SER A 82 0.87 11.62 -15.84
CA SER A 82 0.89 12.67 -16.86
C SER A 82 0.32 14.00 -16.34
N SER A 83 0.30 14.21 -15.03
CA SER A 83 -0.13 15.45 -14.40
C SER A 83 1.06 16.34 -14.04
N ASP A 84 0.80 17.65 -13.87
CA ASP A 84 1.82 18.60 -13.40
C ASP A 84 2.46 18.16 -12.07
N GLY A 85 1.67 17.54 -11.18
CA GLY A 85 2.16 17.00 -9.92
C GLY A 85 3.17 15.87 -10.11
N TRP A 86 2.95 14.99 -11.09
CA TRP A 86 3.90 13.95 -11.46
C TRP A 86 5.20 14.56 -12.01
N ASP A 87 5.11 15.54 -12.91
CA ASP A 87 6.28 16.20 -13.51
C ASP A 87 7.12 16.92 -12.44
N VAL A 88 6.47 17.60 -11.49
CA VAL A 88 7.13 18.22 -10.33
C VAL A 88 7.85 17.17 -9.48
N MET A 89 7.21 16.03 -9.24
CA MET A 89 7.81 14.92 -8.48
C MET A 89 9.05 14.37 -9.20
N VAL A 90 8.91 14.02 -10.48
CA VAL A 90 10.01 13.48 -11.32
C VAL A 90 11.20 14.43 -11.35
N ARG A 91 10.95 15.72 -11.64
CA ARG A 91 11.99 16.76 -11.64
C ARG A 91 12.71 16.83 -10.30
N SER A 92 11.96 16.85 -9.20
CA SER A 92 12.55 16.97 -7.85
C SER A 92 13.40 15.75 -7.48
N VAL A 93 13.00 14.56 -7.91
CA VAL A 93 13.80 13.34 -7.73
C VAL A 93 15.07 13.41 -8.55
N GLN A 94 14.99 13.75 -9.84
CA GLN A 94 16.14 13.82 -10.74
C GLN A 94 17.16 14.89 -10.32
N GLU A 95 16.69 16.05 -9.85
CA GLU A 95 17.56 17.09 -9.32
C GLU A 95 18.28 16.69 -8.01
N THR A 96 17.67 15.81 -7.22
CA THR A 96 18.24 15.37 -5.93
C THR A 96 19.11 14.13 -6.11
N PHE A 97 18.68 13.22 -6.96
CA PHE A 97 19.30 11.92 -7.24
C PHE A 97 19.51 11.76 -8.76
N PRO A 98 20.53 12.39 -9.34
CA PRO A 98 20.69 12.46 -10.82
C PRO A 98 20.80 11.10 -11.51
N ASP A 99 21.29 10.09 -10.80
CA ASP A 99 21.47 8.73 -11.33
C ASP A 99 20.21 7.84 -11.15
N ALA A 100 19.14 8.37 -10.51
CA ALA A 100 17.93 7.62 -10.26
C ALA A 100 17.00 7.59 -11.48
N ALA A 101 16.57 6.40 -11.89
CA ALA A 101 15.45 6.25 -12.80
C ALA A 101 14.13 6.37 -12.02
N VAL A 102 13.20 7.16 -12.53
CA VAL A 102 11.88 7.34 -11.92
C VAL A 102 10.87 6.44 -12.62
N ALA A 103 10.17 5.63 -11.86
CA ALA A 103 9.10 4.76 -12.35
C ALA A 103 7.93 4.76 -11.35
N PRO A 104 6.68 4.65 -11.86
CA PRO A 104 5.53 4.48 -10.97
C PRO A 104 5.58 3.11 -10.29
N TRP A 105 5.13 3.07 -9.04
CA TRP A 105 5.07 1.85 -8.24
C TRP A 105 3.77 1.77 -7.44
N ILE A 106 3.27 0.56 -7.21
CA ILE A 106 2.12 0.32 -6.36
C ILE A 106 2.61 -0.02 -4.96
N LEU A 107 2.19 0.78 -3.97
CA LEU A 107 2.47 0.48 -2.58
C LEU A 107 1.51 -0.61 -2.07
N THR A 108 2.06 -1.71 -1.59
CA THR A 108 1.29 -2.84 -1.02
C THR A 108 0.90 -2.64 0.44
N ALA A 109 1.19 -1.45 1.01
CA ALA A 109 0.88 -1.07 2.38
C ALA A 109 -0.14 0.08 2.41
N ALA A 110 -0.85 0.23 3.52
CA ALA A 110 -1.70 1.39 3.76
C ALA A 110 -0.87 2.55 4.34
N THR A 111 -1.15 3.77 3.89
CA THR A 111 -0.58 5.02 4.42
C THR A 111 -1.66 6.05 4.63
N ASP A 112 -1.32 7.16 5.27
CA ASP A 112 -2.22 8.31 5.47
C ASP A 112 -2.61 9.00 4.16
N SER A 113 -1.96 8.69 3.04
CA SER A 113 -2.32 9.18 1.71
C SER A 113 -3.79 8.93 1.36
N ARG A 114 -4.38 7.84 1.85
CA ARG A 114 -5.81 7.53 1.67
C ARG A 114 -6.75 8.64 2.18
N TYR A 115 -6.34 9.39 3.21
CA TYR A 115 -7.12 10.50 3.74
C TYR A 115 -7.00 11.78 2.91
N LEU A 116 -5.98 11.87 2.07
CA LEU A 116 -5.74 13.01 1.18
C LEU A 116 -6.46 12.83 -0.17
N MET A 117 -6.66 11.60 -0.61
CA MET A 117 -7.29 11.29 -1.91
C MET A 117 -8.64 11.97 -2.15
N PRO A 118 -9.55 12.14 -1.16
CA PRO A 118 -10.81 12.83 -1.38
C PRO A 118 -10.67 14.34 -1.66
N PHE A 119 -9.51 14.93 -1.36
CA PHE A 119 -9.25 16.37 -1.47
C PHE A 119 -8.26 16.73 -2.58
N ALA A 120 -7.57 15.73 -3.15
CA ALA A 120 -6.55 15.92 -4.18
C ALA A 120 -6.86 15.05 -5.40
N GLY A 121 -6.62 15.58 -6.60
CA GLY A 121 -6.77 14.80 -7.84
C GLY A 121 -5.77 13.64 -7.91
N ASP A 122 -4.55 13.87 -7.45
CA ASP A 122 -3.46 12.90 -7.40
C ASP A 122 -2.75 12.95 -6.05
N VAL A 123 -2.28 11.80 -5.58
CA VAL A 123 -1.46 11.67 -4.36
C VAL A 123 -0.31 10.70 -4.64
N TYR A 124 0.92 11.18 -4.50
CA TYR A 124 2.13 10.39 -4.75
C TYR A 124 2.81 10.08 -3.42
N GLY A 125 2.97 8.79 -3.12
CA GLY A 125 3.80 8.33 -2.01
C GLY A 125 5.27 8.23 -2.46
N PHE A 126 6.17 8.95 -1.80
CA PHE A 126 7.59 8.87 -2.04
C PHE A 126 8.37 9.03 -0.75
N ALA A 127 9.28 8.09 -0.50
CA ALA A 127 10.22 8.16 0.60
C ALA A 127 11.63 8.30 0.03
N PRO A 128 12.32 9.43 0.21
CA PRO A 128 13.64 9.70 -0.37
C PRO A 128 14.76 9.01 0.41
N PHE A 129 14.60 7.71 0.67
CA PHE A 129 15.56 6.86 1.36
C PHE A 129 15.99 5.71 0.47
N THR A 130 17.27 5.36 0.53
CA THR A 130 17.76 4.18 -0.17
C THR A 130 17.45 2.94 0.63
N VAL A 131 16.59 2.08 0.10
CA VAL A 131 16.33 0.75 0.67
C VAL A 131 17.36 -0.22 0.11
N THR A 132 18.19 -0.78 0.98
CA THR A 132 19.14 -1.83 0.64
C THR A 132 18.66 -3.16 1.20
N PRO A 133 19.14 -4.32 0.68
CA PRO A 133 18.80 -5.64 1.24
C PRO A 133 19.07 -5.76 2.74
N ASP A 134 20.07 -5.03 3.24
CA ASP A 134 20.44 -4.99 4.65
C ASP A 134 19.59 -3.99 5.46
N TYR A 135 18.74 -3.22 4.80
CA TYR A 135 17.79 -2.30 5.42
C TYR A 135 16.57 -3.08 5.88
N ALA A 136 16.80 -3.95 6.84
CA ALA A 136 15.73 -4.66 7.53
C ALA A 136 15.24 -3.81 8.70
N GLY A 137 13.96 -3.54 8.80
CA GLY A 137 13.54 -2.97 10.04
C GLY A 137 12.37 -1.99 9.99
N ILE A 138 11.72 -1.76 8.85
CA ILE A 138 10.47 -1.00 8.85
C ILE A 138 9.50 -1.67 9.82
N HIS A 139 9.12 -0.96 10.90
CA HIS A 139 8.33 -1.47 12.03
C HIS A 139 9.01 -2.62 12.83
N GLY A 140 10.32 -2.82 12.67
CA GLY A 140 11.10 -3.82 13.38
C GLY A 140 11.89 -3.27 14.57
N THR A 141 12.54 -4.20 15.28
CA THR A 141 13.53 -3.82 16.32
C THR A 141 14.74 -3.18 15.63
N ASP A 142 15.25 -2.09 16.21
CA ASP A 142 16.41 -1.34 15.69
C ASP A 142 16.15 -0.69 14.30
N GLU A 143 14.92 -0.30 14.02
CA GLU A 143 14.60 0.50 12.83
C GLU A 143 15.48 1.76 12.79
N ALA A 144 16.19 1.96 11.68
CA ALA A 144 17.15 3.04 11.56
C ALA A 144 17.13 3.65 10.15
N VAL A 145 17.49 4.92 10.07
CA VAL A 145 17.68 5.66 8.82
C VAL A 145 19.14 6.12 8.77
N ARG A 146 19.80 5.93 7.64
CA ARG A 146 21.17 6.45 7.48
C ARG A 146 21.15 7.97 7.45
N VAL A 147 22.17 8.60 8.09
CA VAL A 147 22.28 10.07 8.10
C VAL A 147 22.29 10.66 6.70
N ILE A 148 23.00 10.04 5.77
CA ILE A 148 23.06 10.52 4.36
C ILE A 148 21.68 10.47 3.68
N ASP A 149 20.83 9.52 4.01
CA ASP A 149 19.45 9.46 3.48
C ASP A 149 18.60 10.58 4.08
N ALA A 150 18.78 10.91 5.36
CA ALA A 150 18.09 12.04 6.00
C ALA A 150 18.48 13.38 5.36
N GLU A 151 19.77 13.59 5.05
CA GLU A 151 20.25 14.77 4.32
C GLU A 151 19.65 14.83 2.90
N GLY A 152 19.63 13.70 2.20
CA GLY A 152 18.98 13.56 0.89
C GLY A 152 17.50 13.90 0.95
N ALA A 153 16.79 13.45 1.98
CA ALA A 153 15.38 13.74 2.19
C ALA A 153 15.11 15.23 2.38
N VAL A 154 15.91 15.92 3.20
CA VAL A 154 15.79 17.37 3.38
C VAL A 154 16.01 18.10 2.04
N SER A 155 17.03 17.71 1.29
CA SER A 155 17.34 18.30 -0.03
C SER A 155 16.18 18.08 -1.01
N PHE A 156 15.61 16.88 -1.05
CA PHE A 156 14.47 16.53 -1.89
C PHE A 156 13.24 17.39 -1.56
N PHE A 157 12.83 17.44 -0.31
CA PHE A 157 11.65 18.21 0.08
C PHE A 157 11.82 19.72 -0.13
N CYS A 158 13.00 20.26 0.08
CA CYS A 158 13.31 21.66 -0.27
C CYS A 158 13.13 21.93 -1.77
N ARG A 159 13.57 21.01 -2.64
CA ARG A 159 13.39 21.12 -4.09
C ARG A 159 11.95 20.96 -4.49
N LEU A 160 11.27 19.94 -3.95
CA LEU A 160 9.86 19.69 -4.21
C LEU A 160 9.00 20.93 -3.93
N ILE A 161 9.19 21.56 -2.76
CA ILE A 161 8.46 22.78 -2.39
C ILE A 161 8.75 23.92 -3.38
N ARG A 162 9.99 24.10 -3.79
CA ARG A 162 10.36 25.13 -4.79
C ARG A 162 9.75 24.84 -6.16
N ASN A 163 9.85 23.60 -6.61
CA ASN A 163 9.37 23.16 -7.92
C ASN A 163 7.83 23.17 -8.02
N ALA A 164 7.13 23.08 -6.89
CA ALA A 164 5.68 23.18 -6.81
C ALA A 164 5.15 24.63 -6.75
N GLN A 165 6.03 25.64 -6.68
CA GLN A 165 5.60 27.04 -6.69
C GLN A 165 5.03 27.46 -8.06
N PRO A 166 3.94 28.24 -8.12
CA PRO A 166 3.45 28.80 -9.36
C PRO A 166 4.54 29.61 -10.07
N GLY A 167 4.83 29.29 -11.34
CA GLY A 167 5.84 30.01 -12.12
C GLY A 167 7.29 29.47 -11.95
N ALA A 168 7.49 28.37 -11.25
CA ALA A 168 8.76 27.66 -11.27
C ALA A 168 8.94 26.97 -12.64
N THR A 169 9.43 27.73 -13.61
CA THR A 169 9.81 27.20 -14.95
C THR A 169 11.11 26.40 -14.85
N ALA A 170 11.18 25.36 -15.67
CA ALA A 170 12.39 24.57 -15.88
C ALA A 170 13.56 25.43 -16.39
#